data_0b26f0d774e0752a027567f3a6179936
#
_entry.id   0b26f0d774e0752a027567f3a6179936
#
_cell.length_a   1.000
_cell.length_b   1.000
_cell.length_c   1.000
_cell.angle_alpha   90.00
_cell.angle_beta   90.00
_cell.angle_gamma   90.00
#
_symmetry.space_group_name_H-M   'P 1'
#
loop_
_entity.id
_entity.type
_entity.pdbx_description
1 polymer ?
#
loop_
_entity_poly.entity_id
_entity_poly.type
_entity_poly.pdbx_seq_one_letter_code
_entity_poly.pdbx_strand_id
1 'polypeptide(L)'
;IYAMQGLDGGRLNIAAAALGGAQTALNTAKKYIKERKAFGKSLSEFQGLQFKVADMEIAINSSRTFLREAAWKLDNAKSDAAVYCAMAKKFVTDNSFNIANNSLQLLGGYGYLADYGIEKIVRDLRVHQILEGTNEIMQLIVARDSLK
;
A
#
# COMPACT_ATOMS: atom_id res chain seq x y z
N ILE A 1 14.53 -11.57 -22.90
CA ILE A 1 15.37 -11.05 -21.81
C ILE A 1 15.01 -9.59 -21.54
N TYR A 2 15.03 -8.66 -22.52
CA TYR A 2 14.76 -7.24 -22.30
C TYR A 2 13.34 -6.93 -21.75
N ALA A 3 12.31 -7.65 -22.18
CA ALA A 3 10.96 -7.47 -21.69
C ALA A 3 10.82 -7.82 -20.20
N MET A 4 11.54 -8.82 -19.72
CA MET A 4 11.51 -9.23 -18.30
C MET A 4 12.21 -8.20 -17.40
N GLN A 5 13.32 -7.62 -17.87
CA GLN A 5 14.02 -6.55 -17.12
C GLN A 5 13.17 -5.27 -17.01
N GLY A 6 12.39 -4.95 -18.05
CA GLY A 6 11.46 -3.82 -17.99
C GLY A 6 10.33 -4.01 -16.97
N LEU A 7 9.90 -5.25 -16.72
CA LEU A 7 8.86 -5.55 -15.74
C LEU A 7 9.29 -5.29 -14.28
N ASP A 8 10.56 -5.46 -13.94
CA ASP A 8 11.03 -5.24 -12.57
C ASP A 8 10.92 -3.75 -12.19
N GLY A 9 11.28 -2.85 -13.10
CA GLY A 9 11.05 -1.42 -12.93
C GLY A 9 9.56 -1.07 -12.85
N GLY A 10 8.72 -1.67 -13.70
CA GLY A 10 7.26 -1.49 -13.70
C GLY A 10 6.62 -1.92 -12.37
N ARG A 11 7.06 -3.04 -11.80
CA ARG A 11 6.60 -3.53 -10.48
C ARG A 11 6.89 -2.53 -9.36
N LEU A 12 8.09 -1.94 -9.34
CA LEU A 12 8.45 -0.92 -8.36
C LEU A 12 7.67 0.38 -8.56
N ASN A 13 7.44 0.79 -9.81
CA ASN A 13 6.67 1.99 -10.13
C ASN A 13 5.22 1.87 -9.66
N ILE A 14 4.57 0.72 -9.90
CA ILE A 14 3.20 0.49 -9.43
C ILE A 14 3.13 0.42 -7.91
N ALA A 15 4.12 -0.17 -7.25
CA ALA A 15 4.22 -0.18 -5.79
C ALA A 15 4.40 1.24 -5.21
N ALA A 16 5.22 2.06 -5.84
CA ALA A 16 5.42 3.46 -5.44
C ALA A 16 4.13 4.29 -5.60
N ALA A 17 3.42 4.13 -6.71
CA ALA A 17 2.13 4.78 -6.93
C ALA A 17 1.10 4.36 -5.88
N ALA A 18 1.02 3.06 -5.57
CA ALA A 18 0.14 2.53 -4.53
C ALA A 18 0.44 3.13 -3.15
N LEU A 19 1.72 3.21 -2.79
CA LEU A 19 2.17 3.79 -1.53
C LEU A 19 1.77 5.27 -1.40
N GLY A 20 1.85 6.04 -2.49
CA GLY A 20 1.41 7.44 -2.54
C GLY A 20 -0.09 7.59 -2.28
N GLY A 21 -0.90 6.76 -2.93
CA GLY A 21 -2.36 6.72 -2.70
C GLY A 21 -2.71 6.34 -1.25
N ALA A 22 -2.05 5.33 -0.70
CA ALA A 22 -2.25 4.91 0.68
C ALA A 22 -1.89 6.02 1.69
N GLN A 23 -0.78 6.74 1.45
CA GLN A 23 -0.38 7.88 2.29
C GLN A 23 -1.44 8.99 2.27
N THR A 24 -1.97 9.30 1.10
CA THR A 24 -3.04 10.30 0.95
C THR A 24 -4.30 9.89 1.70
N ALA A 25 -4.75 8.64 1.55
CA ALA A 25 -5.91 8.12 2.25
C ALA A 25 -5.73 8.18 3.79
N LEU A 26 -4.58 7.74 4.28
CA LEU A 26 -4.26 7.77 5.71
C LEU A 26 -4.24 9.20 6.26
N ASN A 27 -3.63 10.15 5.55
CA ASN A 27 -3.59 11.55 5.98
C ASN A 27 -5.00 12.14 6.04
N THR A 28 -5.85 11.86 5.06
CA THR A 28 -7.25 12.29 5.04
C THR A 28 -8.02 11.71 6.23
N ALA A 29 -7.87 10.41 6.50
CA ALA A 29 -8.51 9.75 7.64
C ALA A 29 -8.05 10.35 8.98
N LYS A 30 -6.74 10.57 9.15
CA LYS A 30 -6.18 11.19 10.37
C LYS A 30 -6.72 12.58 10.62
N LYS A 31 -6.89 13.38 9.56
CA LYS A 31 -7.51 14.72 9.66
C LYS A 31 -8.97 14.58 10.10
N TYR A 32 -9.73 13.73 9.40
CA TYR A 32 -11.15 13.55 9.68
C TYR A 32 -11.43 13.10 11.13
N ILE A 33 -10.73 12.09 11.65
CA ILE A 33 -10.98 11.59 13.01
C ILE A 33 -10.59 12.57 14.11
N LYS A 34 -9.72 13.56 13.84
CA LYS A 34 -9.41 14.66 14.76
C LYS A 34 -10.52 15.70 14.82
N GLU A 35 -11.19 15.95 13.71
CA GLU A 35 -12.24 16.98 13.59
C GLU A 35 -13.62 16.42 13.95
N ARG A 36 -13.92 15.19 13.58
CA ARG A 36 -15.22 14.55 13.79
C ARG A 36 -15.42 14.17 15.25
N LYS A 37 -16.57 14.57 15.80
CA LYS A 37 -17.00 14.21 17.17
C LYS A 37 -18.14 13.21 17.13
N ALA A 38 -18.13 12.25 18.05
CA ALA A 38 -19.21 11.34 18.34
C ALA A 38 -19.13 10.91 19.83
N PHE A 39 -20.26 10.63 20.42
CA PHE A 39 -20.34 10.21 21.83
C PHE A 39 -19.63 11.19 22.79
N GLY A 40 -19.73 12.50 22.51
CA GLY A 40 -19.22 13.57 23.36
C GLY A 40 -17.73 13.91 23.22
N LYS A 41 -16.98 13.22 22.35
CA LYS A 41 -15.54 13.46 22.15
C LYS A 41 -15.10 13.29 20.69
N SER A 42 -13.85 13.68 20.38
CA SER A 42 -13.26 13.47 19.07
C SER A 42 -13.11 11.95 18.78
N LEU A 43 -13.26 11.56 17.51
CA LEU A 43 -13.01 10.17 17.12
C LEU A 43 -11.57 9.74 17.40
N SER A 44 -10.61 10.66 17.35
CA SER A 44 -9.20 10.37 17.66
C SER A 44 -8.92 10.00 19.12
N GLU A 45 -9.89 10.22 20.01
CA GLU A 45 -9.78 9.86 21.44
C GLU A 45 -10.23 8.42 21.75
N PHE A 46 -10.78 7.71 20.76
CA PHE A 46 -11.17 6.31 20.90
C PHE A 46 -9.98 5.37 20.66
N GLN A 47 -9.60 4.60 21.67
CA GLN A 47 -8.43 3.72 21.62
C GLN A 47 -8.46 2.72 20.45
N GLY A 48 -9.63 2.15 20.13
CA GLY A 48 -9.77 1.24 19.00
C GLY A 48 -9.46 1.88 17.63
N LEU A 49 -9.70 3.20 17.48
CA LEU A 49 -9.32 3.94 16.28
C LEU A 49 -7.84 4.33 16.29
N GLN A 50 -7.28 4.63 17.47
CA GLN A 50 -5.84 4.87 17.65
C GLN A 50 -5.03 3.64 17.23
N PHE A 51 -5.45 2.43 17.61
CA PHE A 51 -4.79 1.20 17.21
C PHE A 51 -4.80 1.01 15.69
N LYS A 52 -5.94 1.25 15.04
CA LYS A 52 -6.02 1.20 13.56
C LYS A 52 -5.07 2.17 12.88
N VAL A 53 -4.95 3.39 13.40
CA VAL A 53 -4.01 4.39 12.87
C VAL A 53 -2.56 3.92 13.08
N ALA A 54 -2.23 3.39 14.24
CA ALA A 54 -0.89 2.86 14.52
C ALA A 54 -0.52 1.73 13.56
N ASP A 55 -1.41 0.76 13.34
CA ASP A 55 -1.18 -0.34 12.40
C ASP A 55 -0.96 0.16 10.96
N MET A 56 -1.76 1.14 10.52
CA MET A 56 -1.58 1.75 9.20
C MET A 56 -0.27 2.53 9.06
N GLU A 57 0.17 3.24 10.11
CA GLU A 57 1.47 3.92 10.13
C GLU A 57 2.64 2.93 10.08
N ILE A 58 2.56 1.84 10.80
CA ILE A 58 3.56 0.76 10.76
C ILE A 58 3.61 0.16 9.36
N ALA A 59 2.46 -0.19 8.79
CA ALA A 59 2.38 -0.81 7.48
C ALA A 59 2.94 0.11 6.37
N ILE A 60 2.64 1.41 6.39
CA ILE A 60 3.11 2.34 5.36
C ILE A 60 4.61 2.59 5.44
N ASN A 61 5.16 2.68 6.66
CA ASN A 61 6.60 2.90 6.84
C ASN A 61 7.41 1.64 6.51
N SER A 62 6.94 0.45 6.89
CA SER A 62 7.53 -0.83 6.49
C SER A 62 7.51 -0.99 4.98
N SER A 63 6.39 -0.67 4.33
CA SER A 63 6.24 -0.72 2.87
C SER A 63 7.22 0.22 2.18
N ARG A 64 7.38 1.44 2.67
CA ARG A 64 8.31 2.43 2.13
C ARG A 64 9.77 1.97 2.24
N THR A 65 10.15 1.41 3.37
CA THR A 65 11.50 0.91 3.61
C THR A 65 11.82 -0.26 2.68
N PHE A 66 10.90 -1.22 2.57
CA PHE A 66 11.10 -2.39 1.72
C PHE A 66 11.13 -2.02 0.22
N LEU A 67 10.28 -1.08 -0.20
CA LEU A 67 10.29 -0.58 -1.59
C LEU A 67 11.63 0.08 -1.93
N ARG A 68 12.18 0.87 -1.02
CA ARG A 68 13.50 1.52 -1.20
C ARG A 68 14.63 0.50 -1.29
N GLU A 69 14.60 -0.54 -0.48
CA GLU A 69 15.57 -1.63 -0.55
C GLU A 69 15.52 -2.34 -1.90
N ALA A 70 14.32 -2.70 -2.37
CA ALA A 70 14.15 -3.35 -3.67
C ALA A 70 14.64 -2.45 -4.82
N ALA A 71 14.34 -1.16 -4.77
CA ALA A 71 14.84 -0.19 -5.76
C ALA A 71 16.36 -0.10 -5.74
N TRP A 72 16.97 -0.01 -4.55
CA TRP A 72 18.43 0.02 -4.42
C TRP A 72 19.09 -1.25 -5.00
N LYS A 73 18.50 -2.42 -4.75
CA LYS A 73 18.99 -3.68 -5.33
C LYS A 73 18.92 -3.68 -6.85
N LEU A 74 17.83 -3.16 -7.43
CA LEU A 74 17.66 -3.06 -8.87
C LEU A 74 18.70 -2.10 -9.48
N ASP A 75 18.86 -0.91 -8.91
CA ASP A 75 19.82 0.11 -9.36
C ASP A 75 21.28 -0.38 -9.29
N ASN A 76 21.58 -1.26 -8.33
CA ASN A 76 22.91 -1.83 -8.14
C ASN A 76 23.08 -3.22 -8.78
N ALA A 77 22.18 -3.63 -9.66
CA ALA A 77 22.21 -4.90 -10.41
C ALA A 77 22.50 -6.14 -9.53
N LYS A 78 21.90 -6.19 -8.33
CA LYS A 78 22.05 -7.34 -7.43
C LYS A 78 21.40 -8.58 -8.03
N SER A 79 21.99 -9.74 -7.80
CA SER A 79 21.53 -11.03 -8.37
C SER A 79 20.12 -11.41 -7.93
N ASP A 80 19.68 -10.95 -6.77
CA ASP A 80 18.35 -11.17 -6.18
C ASP A 80 17.33 -10.03 -6.45
N ALA A 81 17.71 -9.01 -7.24
CA ALA A 81 16.89 -7.83 -7.46
C ALA A 81 15.49 -8.16 -7.98
N ALA A 82 15.36 -9.08 -8.96
CA ALA A 82 14.08 -9.46 -9.54
C ALA A 82 13.11 -10.06 -8.51
N VAL A 83 13.63 -10.87 -7.60
CA VAL A 83 12.83 -11.46 -6.50
C VAL A 83 12.41 -10.38 -5.50
N TYR A 84 13.32 -9.47 -5.14
CA TYR A 84 12.99 -8.34 -4.26
C TYR A 84 11.95 -7.40 -4.89
N CYS A 85 12.01 -7.14 -6.19
CA CYS A 85 10.99 -6.37 -6.90
C CYS A 85 9.61 -7.05 -6.83
N ALA A 86 9.57 -8.39 -6.98
CA ALA A 86 8.33 -9.15 -6.85
C ALA A 86 7.78 -9.11 -5.41
N MET A 87 8.64 -9.32 -4.41
CA MET A 87 8.27 -9.22 -2.99
C MET A 87 7.72 -7.82 -2.66
N ALA A 88 8.46 -6.77 -3.04
CA ALA A 88 8.08 -5.39 -2.77
C ALA A 88 6.76 -5.02 -3.44
N LYS A 89 6.56 -5.39 -4.72
CA LYS A 89 5.31 -5.14 -5.43
C LYS A 89 4.13 -5.75 -4.68
N LYS A 90 4.19 -7.02 -4.33
CA LYS A 90 3.11 -7.70 -3.60
C LYS A 90 2.88 -7.06 -2.23
N PHE A 91 3.92 -6.95 -1.43
CA PHE A 91 3.82 -6.44 -0.06
C PHE A 91 3.26 -5.02 0.00
N VAL A 92 3.79 -4.13 -0.85
CA VAL A 92 3.38 -2.73 -0.86
C VAL A 92 1.97 -2.54 -1.38
N THR A 93 1.58 -3.24 -2.47
CA THR A 93 0.23 -3.08 -3.04
C THR A 93 -0.86 -3.65 -2.12
N ASP A 94 -0.60 -4.77 -1.44
CA ASP A 94 -1.54 -5.33 -0.46
C ASP A 94 -1.72 -4.39 0.75
N ASN A 95 -0.62 -3.92 1.33
CA ASN A 95 -0.67 -2.99 2.45
C ASN A 95 -1.34 -1.67 2.05
N SER A 96 -1.03 -1.14 0.88
CA SER A 96 -1.61 0.11 0.39
C SER A 96 -3.13 0.02 0.22
N PHE A 97 -3.61 -1.07 -0.37
CA PHE A 97 -5.05 -1.32 -0.46
C PHE A 97 -5.71 -1.42 0.91
N ASN A 98 -5.11 -2.18 1.84
CA ASN A 98 -5.62 -2.34 3.20
C ASN A 98 -5.65 -1.00 3.96
N ILE A 99 -4.62 -0.17 3.82
CA ILE A 99 -4.57 1.18 4.41
C ILE A 99 -5.69 2.05 3.85
N ALA A 100 -5.88 2.09 2.54
CA ALA A 100 -6.92 2.90 1.92
C ALA A 100 -8.33 2.44 2.34
N ASN A 101 -8.57 1.12 2.37
CA ASN A 101 -9.83 0.54 2.80
C ASN A 101 -10.13 0.83 4.29
N ASN A 102 -9.13 0.72 5.16
CA ASN A 102 -9.27 1.09 6.57
C ASN A 102 -9.45 2.60 6.76
N SER A 103 -8.81 3.43 5.95
CA SER A 103 -9.00 4.87 5.94
C SER A 103 -10.44 5.24 5.56
N LEU A 104 -11.00 4.60 4.54
CA LEU A 104 -12.41 4.74 4.18
C LEU A 104 -13.32 4.36 5.36
N GLN A 105 -13.02 3.24 6.02
CA GLN A 105 -13.79 2.78 7.18
C GLN A 105 -13.77 3.80 8.33
N LEU A 106 -12.65 4.51 8.54
CA LEU A 106 -12.55 5.56 9.57
C LEU A 106 -13.44 6.77 9.30
N LEU A 107 -13.75 7.07 8.04
CA LEU A 107 -14.70 8.11 7.65
C LEU A 107 -16.15 7.63 7.71
N GLY A 108 -16.39 6.32 7.81
CA GLY A 108 -17.74 5.76 7.79
C GLY A 108 -18.45 6.08 6.47
N GLY A 109 -19.74 6.42 6.53
CA GLY A 109 -20.53 6.76 5.34
C GLY A 109 -19.95 7.89 4.48
N TYR A 110 -19.29 8.87 5.10
CA TYR A 110 -18.63 9.94 4.36
C TYR A 110 -17.46 9.45 3.49
N GLY A 111 -16.74 8.42 3.91
CA GLY A 111 -15.66 7.83 3.11
C GLY A 111 -16.15 7.17 1.82
N TYR A 112 -17.41 6.81 1.75
CA TYR A 112 -18.04 6.21 0.56
C TYR A 112 -18.51 7.24 -0.46
N LEU A 113 -18.58 8.53 -0.09
CA LEU A 113 -18.98 9.62 -0.97
C LEU A 113 -17.81 10.12 -1.82
N ALA A 114 -18.08 10.42 -3.09
CA ALA A 114 -17.10 10.95 -4.04
C ALA A 114 -16.42 12.25 -3.56
N ASP A 115 -17.16 13.08 -2.81
CA ASP A 115 -16.68 14.37 -2.30
C ASP A 115 -15.42 14.26 -1.42
N TYR A 116 -15.22 13.12 -0.75
CA TYR A 116 -14.06 12.86 0.10
C TYR A 116 -12.89 12.21 -0.62
N GLY A 117 -13.11 11.69 -1.85
CA GLY A 117 -12.08 11.15 -2.74
C GLY A 117 -11.44 9.84 -2.30
N ILE A 118 -11.71 9.33 -1.08
CA ILE A 118 -11.10 8.07 -0.58
C ILE A 118 -11.65 6.87 -1.33
N GLU A 119 -12.92 6.86 -1.71
CA GLU A 119 -13.54 5.77 -2.46
C GLU A 119 -12.80 5.52 -3.78
N LYS A 120 -12.40 6.61 -4.46
CA LYS A 120 -11.61 6.53 -5.69
C LYS A 120 -10.24 5.91 -5.42
N ILE A 121 -9.56 6.32 -4.36
CA ILE A 121 -8.26 5.77 -3.98
C ILE A 121 -8.37 4.25 -3.73
N VAL A 122 -9.39 3.79 -3.02
CA VAL A 122 -9.62 2.36 -2.77
C VAL A 122 -9.77 1.60 -4.09
N ARG A 123 -10.55 2.11 -5.04
CA ARG A 123 -10.74 1.51 -6.37
C ARG A 123 -9.42 1.48 -7.16
N ASP A 124 -8.69 2.58 -7.18
CA ASP A 124 -7.40 2.68 -7.87
C ASP A 124 -6.38 1.69 -7.28
N LEU A 125 -6.29 1.58 -5.96
CA LEU A 125 -5.34 0.68 -5.32
C LEU A 125 -5.71 -0.80 -5.44
N ARG A 126 -7.00 -1.12 -5.63
CA ARG A 126 -7.42 -2.50 -5.88
C ARG A 126 -6.81 -3.05 -7.16
N VAL A 127 -6.74 -2.27 -8.22
CA VAL A 127 -6.17 -2.75 -9.49
C VAL A 127 -4.66 -2.92 -9.44
N HIS A 128 -3.96 -2.22 -8.53
CA HIS A 128 -2.51 -2.37 -8.36
C HIS A 128 -2.08 -3.77 -7.90
N GLN A 129 -2.97 -4.53 -7.27
CA GLN A 129 -2.74 -5.95 -6.93
C GLN A 129 -2.77 -6.86 -8.18
N ILE A 130 -3.30 -6.36 -9.30
CA ILE A 130 -3.51 -7.09 -10.56
C ILE A 130 -2.49 -6.68 -11.61
N LEU A 131 -2.21 -5.38 -11.75
CA LEU A 131 -1.31 -4.81 -12.74
C LEU A 131 0.15 -5.26 -12.54
N GLU A 132 0.96 -5.18 -13.61
CA GLU A 132 2.39 -5.53 -13.60
C GLU A 132 2.68 -6.98 -13.14
N GLY A 133 1.72 -7.85 -13.41
CA GLY A 133 1.64 -9.21 -12.90
C GLY A 133 0.87 -9.27 -11.58
N THR A 134 -0.10 -10.19 -11.50
CA THR A 134 -0.90 -10.32 -10.29
C THR A 134 -0.05 -10.68 -9.07
N ASN A 135 -0.56 -10.39 -7.87
CA ASN A 135 0.18 -10.70 -6.64
C ASN A 135 0.41 -12.21 -6.46
N GLU A 136 -0.43 -13.06 -7.04
CA GLU A 136 -0.23 -14.52 -7.12
C GLU A 136 0.99 -14.88 -7.99
N ILE A 137 1.21 -14.16 -9.09
CA ILE A 137 2.42 -14.33 -9.91
C ILE A 137 3.66 -13.88 -9.13
N MET A 138 3.57 -12.81 -8.36
CA MET A 138 4.67 -12.40 -7.48
C MET A 138 5.01 -13.48 -6.44
N GLN A 139 3.99 -14.08 -5.82
CA GLN A 139 4.17 -15.21 -4.90
C GLN A 139 4.86 -16.40 -5.58
N LEU A 140 4.48 -16.71 -6.81
CA LEU A 140 5.11 -17.80 -7.57
C LEU A 140 6.60 -17.53 -7.84
N ILE A 141 6.97 -16.29 -8.17
CA ILE A 141 8.37 -15.89 -8.38
C ILE A 141 9.16 -16.09 -7.09
N VAL A 142 8.65 -15.61 -5.98
CA VAL A 142 9.28 -15.70 -4.65
C VAL A 142 9.44 -17.16 -4.22
N ALA A 143 8.36 -17.95 -4.34
CA ALA A 143 8.38 -19.36 -3.94
C ALA A 143 9.40 -20.18 -4.75
N ARG A 144 9.44 -19.96 -6.07
CA ARG A 144 10.40 -20.64 -6.94
C ARG A 144 11.86 -20.31 -6.63
N ASP A 145 12.12 -19.12 -6.12
CA ASP A 145 13.46 -18.74 -5.69
C ASP A 145 13.81 -19.35 -4.34
N SER A 146 12.90 -19.30 -3.39
CA SER A 146 13.09 -19.79 -2.02
C SER A 146 13.19 -21.34 -1.93
N LEU A 147 12.70 -22.06 -2.95
CA LEU A 147 12.67 -23.52 -2.99
C LEU A 147 13.74 -24.14 -3.92
N LYS A 148 14.69 -23.36 -4.39
CA LYS A 148 15.88 -23.85 -5.13
C LYS A 148 16.86 -24.52 -4.18
#